data_14103c0bafa89defda087c6e64d320a4
#
_entry.id   14103c0bafa89defda087c6e64d320a4
#
_cell.length_a   1.000
_cell.length_b   1.000
_cell.length_c   1.000
_cell.angle_alpha   90.00
_cell.angle_beta   90.00
_cell.angle_gamma   90.00
#
_symmetry.space_group_name_H-M   'P 1'
#
loop_
_entity.id
_entity.type
_entity.pdbx_description
1 polymer ?
#
loop_
_entity_poly.entity_id
_entity_poly.type
_entity_poly.pdbx_seq_one_letter_code
_entity_poly.pdbx_strand_id
1 'polypeptide(L)'
;MEEAMFDHVGITVRDVGRSRAFYAAALAPLGIRELMEFEGAAAFGRDQPQFWIMRGEPAQPSPRTHVAFAATGRLEVDTFHRAALAAGGVDHGAPGLRPHYHENYYGAFVLDPDGHNIEAVCHRTP
;
A
#
# COMPACT_ATOMS: atom_id res chain seq x y z
N MET A 1 -17.48 -3.23 18.33
CA MET A 1 -16.19 -3.21 17.66
C MET A 1 -16.00 -4.49 16.88
N GLU A 2 -15.69 -4.39 15.62
CA GLU A 2 -15.48 -5.56 14.79
C GLU A 2 -14.08 -6.11 14.94
N GLU A 3 -13.97 -7.43 14.92
CA GLU A 3 -12.67 -8.06 14.85
C GLU A 3 -12.12 -7.94 13.43
N ALA A 4 -10.83 -7.70 13.31
CA ALA A 4 -10.18 -7.67 12.01
C ALA A 4 -10.20 -9.07 11.40
N MET A 5 -10.55 -9.16 10.12
CA MET A 5 -10.51 -10.44 9.43
C MET A 5 -9.08 -10.91 9.21
N PHE A 6 -8.16 -9.99 8.90
CA PHE A 6 -6.76 -10.31 8.70
C PHE A 6 -5.93 -9.84 9.88
N ASP A 7 -5.00 -10.66 10.32
CA ASP A 7 -3.96 -10.24 11.26
C ASP A 7 -2.88 -9.46 10.51
N HIS A 8 -2.33 -10.05 9.48
CA HIS A 8 -1.32 -9.39 8.66
C HIS A 8 -1.30 -9.97 7.25
N VAL A 9 -0.69 -9.23 6.34
CA VAL A 9 -0.50 -9.60 4.93
C VAL A 9 0.96 -9.36 4.58
N GLY A 10 1.55 -10.25 3.81
CA GLY A 10 2.94 -10.11 3.37
C GLY A 10 3.07 -10.21 1.85
N ILE A 11 3.96 -9.41 1.29
CA ILE A 11 4.32 -9.49 -0.12
C ILE A 11 5.83 -9.66 -0.24
N THR A 12 6.28 -10.21 -1.35
CA THR A 12 7.70 -10.34 -1.61
C THR A 12 8.18 -9.23 -2.53
N VAL A 13 9.40 -8.75 -2.26
CA VAL A 13 10.03 -7.68 -3.03
C VAL A 13 11.46 -8.10 -3.35
N ARG A 14 12.04 -7.50 -4.40
CA ARG A 14 13.42 -7.81 -4.79
C ARG A 14 14.45 -7.07 -3.97
N ASP A 15 14.16 -5.81 -3.64
CA ASP A 15 15.09 -4.93 -2.92
C ASP A 15 14.33 -4.33 -1.73
N VAL A 16 14.56 -4.89 -0.55
CA VAL A 16 13.85 -4.46 0.67
C VAL A 16 14.14 -3.00 0.99
N GLY A 17 15.39 -2.55 0.82
CA GLY A 17 15.73 -1.15 1.09
C GLY A 17 14.96 -0.17 0.21
N ARG A 18 14.87 -0.46 -1.09
CA ARG A 18 14.10 0.38 -2.02
C ARG A 18 12.62 0.35 -1.70
N SER A 19 12.09 -0.83 -1.42
CA SER A 19 10.65 -0.96 -1.10
C SER A 19 10.33 -0.32 0.24
N ARG A 20 11.20 -0.39 1.23
CA ARG A 20 11.02 0.31 2.49
C ARG A 20 10.86 1.82 2.27
N ALA A 21 11.74 2.40 1.47
CA ALA A 21 11.68 3.83 1.17
C ALA A 21 10.37 4.19 0.46
N PHE A 22 9.97 3.36 -0.51
CA PHE A 22 8.72 3.57 -1.23
C PHE A 22 7.52 3.55 -0.28
N TYR A 23 7.39 2.48 0.52
CA TYR A 23 6.22 2.33 1.39
C TYR A 23 6.21 3.32 2.54
N ALA A 24 7.37 3.70 3.06
CA ALA A 24 7.44 4.75 4.08
C ALA A 24 6.84 6.06 3.56
N ALA A 25 7.13 6.42 2.32
CA ALA A 25 6.60 7.64 1.71
C ALA A 25 5.14 7.50 1.31
N ALA A 26 4.78 6.39 0.65
CA ALA A 26 3.45 6.22 0.09
C ALA A 26 2.38 6.01 1.16
N LEU A 27 2.72 5.32 2.25
CA LEU A 27 1.75 4.97 3.28
C LEU A 27 1.64 6.02 4.40
N ALA A 28 2.61 6.94 4.50
CA ALA A 28 2.56 8.00 5.52
C ALA A 28 1.26 8.82 5.48
N PRO A 29 0.75 9.20 4.29
CA PRO A 29 -0.53 9.94 4.24
C PRO A 29 -1.71 9.19 4.81
N LEU A 30 -1.62 7.87 4.90
CA LEU A 30 -2.68 7.02 5.47
C LEU A 30 -2.49 6.79 6.97
N GLY A 31 -1.49 7.42 7.58
CA GLY A 31 -1.17 7.22 8.98
C GLY A 31 -0.47 5.90 9.27
N ILE A 32 0.08 5.28 8.26
CA ILE A 32 0.78 4.00 8.36
C ILE A 32 2.29 4.27 8.32
N ARG A 33 3.03 3.68 9.26
CA ARG A 33 4.47 3.87 9.36
C ARG A 33 5.17 2.55 9.57
N GLU A 34 6.48 2.55 9.36
CA GLU A 34 7.29 1.36 9.63
C GLU A 34 7.35 1.12 11.14
N LEU A 35 7.01 -0.07 11.56
CA LEU A 35 6.99 -0.46 12.97
C LEU A 35 8.10 -1.45 13.32
N MET A 36 8.54 -2.25 12.37
CA MET A 36 9.58 -3.26 12.59
C MET A 36 10.48 -3.34 11.37
N GLU A 37 11.76 -3.57 11.62
CA GLU A 37 12.77 -3.71 10.57
C GLU A 37 13.66 -4.89 10.92
N PHE A 38 13.87 -5.77 9.93
CA PHE A 38 14.79 -6.88 10.02
C PHE A 38 15.66 -6.92 8.78
N GLU A 39 16.75 -7.70 8.80
CA GLU A 39 17.46 -7.98 7.58
C GLU A 39 16.53 -8.76 6.66
N GLY A 40 16.25 -8.23 5.48
CA GLY A 40 15.39 -8.87 4.49
C GLY A 40 13.89 -8.77 4.74
N ALA A 41 13.45 -7.94 5.70
CA ALA A 41 12.02 -7.76 5.95
C ALA A 41 11.74 -6.47 6.69
N ALA A 42 10.53 -5.93 6.50
CA ALA A 42 10.06 -4.78 7.26
C ALA A 42 8.54 -4.88 7.39
N ALA A 43 7.99 -4.29 8.43
CA ALA A 43 6.56 -4.30 8.67
C ALA A 43 6.04 -2.91 8.96
N PHE A 44 4.86 -2.63 8.44
CA PHE A 44 4.20 -1.34 8.52
C PHE A 44 2.82 -1.49 9.15
N GLY A 45 2.34 -0.45 9.79
CA GLY A 45 1.00 -0.42 10.34
C GLY A 45 0.73 0.89 11.07
N ARG A 46 -0.50 1.06 11.53
CA ARG A 46 -0.85 2.20 12.39
C ARG A 46 -0.43 1.90 13.83
N ASP A 47 -0.93 0.80 14.38
CA ASP A 47 -0.63 0.38 15.75
C ASP A 47 0.05 -0.97 15.80
N GLN A 48 -0.26 -1.84 14.85
CA GLN A 48 0.26 -3.21 14.77
C GLN A 48 0.92 -3.44 13.42
N PRO A 49 1.94 -4.32 13.35
CA PRO A 49 2.61 -4.64 12.08
C PRO A 49 1.71 -5.54 11.23
N GLN A 50 0.93 -4.94 10.37
CA GLN A 50 -0.08 -5.65 9.59
C GLN A 50 0.27 -5.81 8.11
N PHE A 51 1.23 -5.04 7.61
CA PHE A 51 1.68 -5.14 6.22
C PHE A 51 3.19 -5.40 6.22
N TRP A 52 3.59 -6.55 5.68
CA TRP A 52 4.99 -6.98 5.65
C TRP A 52 5.53 -6.98 4.23
N ILE A 53 6.76 -6.52 4.08
CA ILE A 53 7.51 -6.74 2.84
C ILE A 53 8.70 -7.64 3.19
N MET A 54 9.00 -8.61 2.31
CA MET A 54 10.02 -9.61 2.55
C MET A 54 10.78 -9.86 1.26
N ARG A 55 12.11 -10.04 1.39
CA ARG A 55 12.91 -10.36 0.22
C ARG A 55 12.55 -11.75 -0.30
N GLY A 56 12.23 -11.81 -1.60
CA GLY A 56 11.95 -13.08 -2.26
C GLY A 56 13.21 -13.82 -2.65
N GLU A 57 13.04 -15.06 -3.11
CA GLU A 57 14.16 -15.86 -3.60
C GLU A 57 14.72 -15.23 -4.89
N PRO A 58 16.04 -15.03 -5.00
CA PRO A 58 16.61 -14.35 -6.16
C PRO A 58 16.33 -15.02 -7.50
N ALA A 59 16.19 -16.34 -7.51
CA ALA A 59 15.99 -17.12 -8.73
C ALA A 59 14.52 -17.24 -9.14
N GLN A 60 13.60 -16.75 -8.32
CA GLN A 60 12.17 -16.88 -8.60
C GLN A 60 11.52 -15.51 -8.73
N PRO A 61 10.76 -15.27 -9.81
CA PRO A 61 10.01 -14.02 -9.90
C PRO A 61 8.94 -13.97 -8.81
N SER A 62 8.82 -12.83 -8.15
CA SER A 62 7.76 -12.62 -7.17
C SER A 62 6.43 -12.48 -7.91
N PRO A 63 5.39 -13.24 -7.53
CA PRO A 63 4.07 -13.02 -8.11
C PRO A 63 3.61 -11.60 -7.80
N ARG A 64 3.01 -10.97 -8.78
CA ARG A 64 2.42 -9.65 -8.57
C ARG A 64 1.17 -9.80 -7.73
N THR A 65 1.02 -8.90 -6.76
CA THR A 65 -0.06 -8.95 -5.79
C THR A 65 -0.83 -7.64 -5.84
N HIS A 66 -2.07 -7.67 -5.37
CA HIS A 66 -2.88 -6.47 -5.20
C HIS A 66 -3.21 -6.31 -3.72
N VAL A 67 -2.89 -5.15 -3.15
CA VAL A 67 -3.19 -4.83 -1.77
C VAL A 67 -3.86 -3.46 -1.74
N ALA A 68 -5.01 -3.37 -1.08
CA ALA A 68 -5.75 -2.12 -0.93
C ALA A 68 -5.72 -1.71 0.55
N PHE A 69 -5.28 -0.48 0.79
CA PHE A 69 -5.22 0.11 2.12
C PHE A 69 -6.43 1.01 2.32
N ALA A 70 -7.08 0.89 3.47
CA ALA A 70 -8.22 1.73 3.81
C ALA A 70 -7.76 3.13 4.16
N ALA A 71 -8.40 4.12 3.57
CA ALA A 71 -8.20 5.53 3.90
C ALA A 71 -9.44 6.06 4.60
N THR A 72 -9.26 7.04 5.48
CA THR A 72 -10.38 7.63 6.22
C THR A 72 -11.07 8.75 5.46
N GLY A 73 -10.44 9.29 4.43
CA GLY A 73 -11.01 10.36 3.62
C GLY A 73 -10.40 10.41 2.25
N ARG A 74 -11.07 11.14 1.34
CA ARG A 74 -10.60 11.25 -0.04
C ARG A 74 -9.29 12.00 -0.17
N LEU A 75 -9.04 12.98 0.71
CA LEU A 75 -7.78 13.71 0.70
C LEU A 75 -6.58 12.77 0.95
N GLU A 76 -6.74 11.79 1.84
CA GLU A 76 -5.69 10.80 2.08
C GLU A 76 -5.39 9.98 0.84
N VAL A 77 -6.43 9.63 0.08
CA VAL A 77 -6.26 8.90 -1.18
C VAL A 77 -5.47 9.74 -2.18
N ASP A 78 -5.83 11.01 -2.32
CA ASP A 78 -5.12 11.93 -3.23
C ASP A 78 -3.66 12.08 -2.83
N THR A 79 -3.40 12.23 -1.53
CA THR A 79 -2.04 12.43 -1.01
C THR A 79 -1.21 11.17 -1.16
N PHE A 80 -1.82 9.99 -0.92
CA PHE A 80 -1.17 8.70 -1.16
C PHE A 80 -0.66 8.62 -2.61
N HIS A 81 -1.52 8.96 -3.56
CA HIS A 81 -1.18 8.84 -4.98
C HIS A 81 0.02 9.73 -5.32
N ARG A 82 -0.03 11.00 -4.88
CA ARG A 82 1.09 11.92 -5.11
C ARG A 82 2.39 11.45 -4.47
N ALA A 83 2.31 11.01 -3.22
CA ALA A 83 3.49 10.56 -2.48
C ALA A 83 4.09 9.30 -3.10
N ALA A 84 3.25 8.35 -3.51
CA ALA A 84 3.70 7.12 -4.14
C ALA A 84 4.39 7.39 -5.47
N LEU A 85 3.84 8.27 -6.30
CA LEU A 85 4.49 8.63 -7.57
C LEU A 85 5.82 9.34 -7.32
N ALA A 86 5.88 10.23 -6.34
CA ALA A 86 7.12 10.92 -5.99
C ALA A 86 8.19 9.96 -5.48
N ALA A 87 7.79 8.85 -4.88
CA ALA A 87 8.70 7.83 -4.35
C ALA A 87 9.09 6.76 -5.38
N GLY A 88 8.71 6.95 -6.64
CA GLY A 88 9.11 6.06 -7.72
C GLY A 88 8.06 5.07 -8.18
N GLY A 89 6.83 5.16 -7.65
CA GLY A 89 5.73 4.33 -8.12
C GLY A 89 5.28 4.74 -9.51
N VAL A 90 4.55 3.85 -10.18
CA VAL A 90 4.00 4.08 -11.51
C VAL A 90 2.49 4.23 -11.40
N ASP A 91 1.94 5.27 -12.01
CA ASP A 91 0.50 5.49 -12.01
C ASP A 91 -0.23 4.30 -12.61
N HIS A 92 -1.24 3.81 -11.89
CA HIS A 92 -2.07 2.69 -12.33
C HIS A 92 -3.55 3.00 -12.14
N GLY A 93 -3.90 4.24 -11.87
CA GLY A 93 -5.27 4.72 -11.71
C GLY A 93 -5.29 5.96 -10.82
N ALA A 94 -5.57 7.12 -11.42
CA ALA A 94 -5.61 8.38 -10.69
C ALA A 94 -6.76 8.40 -9.68
N PRO A 95 -6.65 9.21 -8.61
CA PRO A 95 -7.73 9.31 -7.62
C PRO A 95 -9.06 9.66 -8.27
N GLY A 96 -10.11 8.95 -7.88
CA GLY A 96 -11.44 9.20 -8.42
C GLY A 96 -12.44 8.16 -7.97
N LEU A 97 -13.69 8.45 -8.25
CA LEU A 97 -14.78 7.54 -7.96
C LEU A 97 -14.77 6.35 -8.91
N ARG A 98 -15.09 5.17 -8.36
CA ARG A 98 -15.27 3.93 -9.13
C ARG A 98 -16.67 3.40 -8.83
N PRO A 99 -17.72 4.05 -9.38
CA PRO A 99 -19.10 3.70 -9.00
C PRO A 99 -19.49 2.28 -9.39
N HIS A 100 -18.81 1.69 -10.37
CA HIS A 100 -19.07 0.30 -10.77
C HIS A 100 -18.59 -0.71 -9.73
N TYR A 101 -17.73 -0.31 -8.77
CA TYR A 101 -17.37 -1.17 -7.64
C TYR A 101 -18.31 -0.94 -6.47
N HIS A 102 -18.58 0.33 -6.15
CA HIS A 102 -19.40 0.71 -5.03
C HIS A 102 -19.73 2.20 -5.16
N GLU A 103 -20.87 2.62 -4.59
CA GLU A 103 -21.39 3.98 -4.73
C GLU A 103 -20.38 5.06 -4.33
N ASN A 104 -19.70 4.86 -3.21
CA ASN A 104 -18.75 5.84 -2.66
C ASN A 104 -17.30 5.35 -2.76
N TYR A 105 -17.02 4.45 -3.68
CA TYR A 105 -15.67 3.91 -3.83
C TYR A 105 -14.78 4.97 -4.47
N TYR A 106 -13.94 5.60 -3.65
CA TYR A 106 -12.96 6.59 -4.09
C TYR A 106 -11.58 6.00 -3.90
N GLY A 107 -10.90 5.69 -4.98
CA GLY A 107 -9.63 4.99 -4.92
C GLY A 107 -8.59 5.54 -5.86
N ALA A 108 -7.34 5.18 -5.59
CA ALA A 108 -6.20 5.46 -6.44
C ALA A 108 -5.27 4.25 -6.42
N PHE A 109 -4.59 4.01 -7.53
CA PHE A 109 -3.77 2.82 -7.74
C PHE A 109 -2.40 3.22 -8.24
N VAL A 110 -1.36 2.60 -7.68
CA VAL A 110 0.01 2.75 -8.17
C VAL A 110 0.67 1.37 -8.22
N LEU A 111 1.64 1.22 -9.10
CA LEU A 111 2.51 0.04 -9.08
C LEU A 111 3.73 0.37 -8.23
N ASP A 112 4.06 -0.54 -7.32
CA ASP A 112 5.25 -0.39 -6.49
C ASP A 112 6.52 -0.75 -7.30
N PRO A 113 7.72 -0.64 -6.72
CA PRO A 113 8.95 -0.94 -7.46
C PRO A 113 9.02 -2.34 -8.07
N ASP A 114 8.26 -3.30 -7.56
CA ASP A 114 8.21 -4.66 -8.08
C ASP A 114 7.02 -4.93 -8.99
N GLY A 115 6.16 -3.93 -9.19
CA GLY A 115 4.98 -4.08 -10.04
C GLY A 115 3.75 -4.58 -9.32
N HIS A 116 3.75 -4.61 -7.98
CA HIS A 116 2.54 -4.92 -7.22
C HIS A 116 1.55 -3.76 -7.36
N ASN A 117 0.27 -4.10 -7.48
CA ASN A 117 -0.80 -3.11 -7.58
C ASN A 117 -1.22 -2.69 -6.17
N ILE A 118 -0.88 -1.46 -5.80
CA ILE A 118 -1.12 -0.91 -4.48
C ILE A 118 -2.17 0.17 -4.57
N GLU A 119 -3.18 0.06 -3.75
CA GLU A 119 -4.36 0.91 -3.79
C GLU A 119 -4.59 1.57 -2.43
N ALA A 120 -5.07 2.81 -2.44
CA ALA A 120 -5.70 3.42 -1.28
C ALA A 120 -7.16 3.66 -1.64
N VAL A 121 -8.07 3.32 -0.75
CA VAL A 121 -9.50 3.42 -1.02
C VAL A 121 -10.26 3.95 0.18
N CYS A 122 -11.20 4.85 -0.08
CA CYS A 122 -12.12 5.40 0.90
C CYS A 122 -13.55 5.12 0.44
N HIS A 123 -14.38 4.64 1.36
CA HIS A 123 -15.80 4.36 1.08
C HIS A 123 -16.73 5.41 1.65
N ARG A 124 -16.19 6.45 2.28
CA ARG A 124 -16.99 7.50 2.89
C ARG A 124 -17.39 8.53 1.86
N THR A 125 -18.53 9.18 2.12
CA THR A 125 -18.95 10.35 1.33
C THR A 125 -17.97 11.49 1.54
N PRO A 126 -17.94 12.45 0.63
CA PRO A 126 -17.05 13.62 0.76
C PRO A 126 -17.29 14.40 2.05
#